data_e389a52aac5a955ebcd1d75e40e1cddf
#
_entry.id   e389a52aac5a955ebcd1d75e40e1cddf
#
_cell.length_a   1.000
_cell.length_b   1.000
_cell.length_c   1.000
_cell.angle_alpha   90.00
_cell.angle_beta   90.00
_cell.angle_gamma   90.00
#
_symmetry.space_group_name_H-M   'P 1'
#
loop_
_entity.id
_entity.type
_entity.pdbx_description
1 polymer ?
#
loop_
_entity_poly.entity_id
_entity_poly.type
_entity_poly.pdbx_seq_one_letter_code
_entity_poly.pdbx_strand_id
1 'polypeptide(L)' 'MNISYLLNEIIELAKRKGLRQKDLAVQAGLSPETLSRAKKSGDMHLSSLVSLAGIVGMKLQLVSDDPVLNKISSGTVFE' A
#
# COMPACT_ATOMS: atom_id res chain seq x y z
N MET A 1 -2.78 -12.42 5.27
CA MET A 1 -3.42 -11.18 4.82
C MET A 1 -3.21 -11.02 3.31
N ASN A 2 -4.27 -10.77 2.59
CA ASN A 2 -4.20 -10.62 1.14
C ASN A 2 -4.21 -9.16 0.76
N ILE A 3 -3.15 -8.67 0.13
CA ILE A 3 -3.01 -7.27 -0.23
C ILE A 3 -3.29 -7.00 -1.71
N SER A 4 -3.78 -8.01 -2.45
CA SER A 4 -4.09 -7.83 -3.88
C SER A 4 -4.99 -6.63 -4.12
N TYR A 5 -5.95 -6.46 -3.25
CA TYR A 5 -6.88 -5.34 -3.33
C TYR A 5 -6.16 -4.00 -3.26
N LEU A 6 -5.23 -3.87 -2.31
CA LEU A 6 -4.45 -2.64 -2.17
C LEU A 6 -3.55 -2.41 -3.37
N LEU A 7 -2.93 -3.47 -3.87
CA LEU A 7 -2.07 -3.36 -5.04
C LEU A 7 -2.86 -2.92 -6.26
N ASN A 8 -4.06 -3.44 -6.45
CA ASN A 8 -4.90 -3.05 -7.57
C ASN A 8 -5.28 -1.57 -7.48
N GLU A 9 -5.58 -1.08 -6.28
CA GLU A 9 -5.88 0.32 -6.06
C GLU A 9 -4.70 1.21 -6.43
N ILE A 10 -3.50 0.82 -5.98
CA ILE A 10 -2.29 1.59 -6.27
C ILE A 10 -2.03 1.61 -7.78
N ILE A 11 -2.18 0.48 -8.43
CA ILE A 11 -1.94 0.39 -9.88
C ILE A 11 -2.95 1.23 -10.65
N GLU A 12 -4.20 1.23 -10.23
CA GLU A 12 -5.22 2.06 -10.88
C GLU A 12 -4.94 3.54 -10.72
N LEU A 13 -4.51 3.97 -9.54
CA LEU A 13 -4.11 5.35 -9.32
C LEU A 13 -2.90 5.71 -10.17
N ALA A 14 -1.94 4.82 -10.30
CA ALA A 14 -0.77 5.05 -11.15
C ALA A 14 -1.20 5.24 -12.60
N LYS A 15 -2.12 4.44 -13.08
CA LYS A 15 -2.64 4.57 -14.44
C LYS A 15 -3.26 5.94 -14.67
N ARG A 16 -4.02 6.43 -13.71
CA ARG A 16 -4.64 7.76 -13.80
C ARG A 16 -3.60 8.86 -13.89
N LYS A 17 -2.42 8.62 -13.32
CA LYS A 17 -1.31 9.56 -13.37
C LYS A 17 -0.40 9.34 -14.57
N GLY A 18 -0.75 8.42 -15.45
CA GLY A 18 0.03 8.15 -16.64
C GLY A 18 1.18 7.16 -16.43
N LEU A 19 1.20 6.45 -15.32
CA LEU A 19 2.21 5.44 -15.03
C LEU A 19 1.68 4.05 -15.32
N ARG A 20 2.46 3.29 -16.06
CA ARG A 20 2.14 1.88 -16.28
C ARG A 20 2.64 1.07 -15.09
N GLN A 21 2.10 -0.15 -14.95
CA GLN A 21 2.52 -1.05 -13.89
C GLN A 21 4.05 -1.25 -13.90
N LYS A 22 4.62 -1.41 -15.07
CA LYS A 22 6.06 -1.56 -15.24
C LYS A 22 6.83 -0.36 -14.68
N ASP A 23 6.38 0.84 -15.03
CA ASP A 23 7.03 2.07 -14.58
C ASP A 23 6.90 2.25 -13.08
N LEU A 24 5.74 1.91 -12.56
CA LEU A 24 5.48 1.98 -11.13
C LEU A 24 6.45 1.07 -10.37
N ALA A 25 6.62 -0.16 -10.85
CA ALA A 25 7.54 -1.10 -10.22
C ALA A 25 8.96 -0.56 -10.21
N VAL A 26 9.42 -0.06 -11.34
CA VAL A 26 10.78 0.47 -11.46
C VAL A 26 11.00 1.64 -10.50
N GLN A 27 10.05 2.54 -10.39
CA GLN A 27 10.17 3.67 -9.48
C GLN A 27 10.20 3.24 -8.02
N ALA A 28 9.57 2.13 -7.70
CA ALA A 28 9.58 1.59 -6.34
C ALA A 28 10.81 0.73 -6.06
N GLY A 29 11.70 0.58 -7.03
CA GLY A 29 12.87 -0.27 -6.87
C GLY A 29 12.57 -1.75 -6.98
N LEU A 30 11.47 -2.11 -7.63
CA LEU A 30 11.05 -3.48 -7.80
C LEU A 30 11.15 -3.88 -9.27
N SER A 31 11.35 -5.18 -9.52
CA SER A 31 11.22 -5.68 -10.88
C SER A 31 9.73 -5.80 -11.22
N PRO A 32 9.35 -5.64 -12.48
CA PRO A 32 7.96 -5.86 -12.89
C PRO A 32 7.43 -7.24 -12.51
N GLU A 33 8.31 -8.24 -12.52
CA GLU A 33 7.93 -9.60 -12.14
C GLU A 33 7.57 -9.69 -10.66
N THR A 34 8.30 -8.99 -9.81
CA THR A 34 8.02 -8.97 -8.38
C THR A 34 6.64 -8.39 -8.11
N LEU A 35 6.30 -7.30 -8.76
CA LEU A 35 4.98 -6.69 -8.61
C LEU A 35 3.89 -7.62 -9.13
N SER A 36 4.12 -8.25 -10.26
CA SER A 36 3.18 -9.19 -10.85
C SER A 36 2.92 -10.38 -9.93
N ARG A 37 3.98 -10.91 -9.32
CA ARG A 37 3.83 -12.01 -8.36
C ARG A 37 3.05 -11.59 -7.14
N ALA A 38 3.33 -10.39 -6.63
CA ALA A 38 2.63 -9.88 -5.46
C ALA A 38 1.14 -9.75 -5.72
N LYS A 39 0.75 -9.35 -6.93
CA LYS A 39 -0.66 -9.29 -7.30
C LYS A 39 -1.32 -10.66 -7.25
N LYS A 40 -0.60 -11.69 -7.68
CA LYS A 40 -1.15 -13.05 -7.70
C LYS A 40 -1.17 -13.68 -6.32
N SER A 41 -0.08 -13.52 -5.58
CA SER A 41 0.03 -14.14 -4.25
C SER A 41 -0.73 -13.37 -3.19
N GLY A 42 -0.95 -12.10 -3.39
CA GLY A 42 -1.58 -11.24 -2.39
C GLY A 42 -0.66 -10.95 -1.23
N ASP A 43 0.64 -10.99 -1.45
CA ASP A 43 1.63 -10.79 -0.40
C ASP A 43 2.80 -9.97 -0.91
N MET A 44 3.36 -9.14 -0.03
CA MET A 44 4.48 -8.27 -0.37
C MET A 44 5.10 -7.76 0.92
N HIS A 45 6.39 -7.44 0.87
CA HIS A 45 7.04 -6.76 2.00
C HIS A 45 6.38 -5.41 2.24
N LEU A 46 6.19 -5.08 3.50
CA LEU A 46 5.55 -3.83 3.87
C LEU A 46 6.32 -2.63 3.32
N SER A 47 7.64 -2.67 3.37
CA SER A 47 8.47 -1.57 2.87
C SER A 47 8.22 -1.31 1.38
N SER A 48 8.05 -2.38 0.61
CA SER A 48 7.75 -2.26 -0.82
C SER A 48 6.37 -1.64 -1.04
N LEU A 49 5.41 -2.07 -0.25
CA LEU A 49 4.05 -1.55 -0.35
C LEU A 49 4.00 -0.07 -0.01
N VAL A 50 4.73 0.34 1.02
CA VAL A 50 4.84 1.76 1.39
C VAL A 50 5.45 2.58 0.27
N SER A 51 6.50 2.06 -0.37
CA SER A 51 7.14 2.74 -1.49
C SER A 51 6.19 2.92 -2.65
N LEU A 52 5.45 1.87 -2.99
CA LEU A 52 4.46 1.94 -4.07
C LEU A 52 3.38 2.96 -3.76
N ALA A 53 2.87 2.94 -2.54
CA ALA A 53 1.84 3.89 -2.12
C ALA A 53 2.34 5.33 -2.21
N GLY A 54 3.58 5.57 -1.80
CA GLY A 54 4.16 6.91 -1.84
C GLY A 54 4.25 7.47 -3.25
N ILE A 55 4.53 6.61 -4.23
CA ILE A 55 4.65 7.05 -5.63
C ILE A 55 3.32 7.61 -6.15
N VAL A 56 2.20 7.03 -5.73
CA VAL A 56 0.88 7.48 -6.17
C VAL A 56 0.23 8.48 -5.19
N GLY A 57 1.00 8.94 -4.21
CA GLY A 57 0.51 9.95 -3.27
C GLY A 57 -0.39 9.41 -2.18
N MET A 58 -0.30 8.13 -1.89
CA MET A 58 -1.08 7.50 -0.82
C MET A 58 -0.20 7.26 0.40
N LYS A 59 -0.83 7.19 1.54
CA LYS A 59 -0.16 6.77 2.78
C LYS A 59 -0.80 5.50 3.29
N LEU A 60 0.03 4.60 3.79
CA LEU A 60 -0.48 3.44 4.50
C LEU A 60 -0.72 3.82 5.95
N GLN A 61 -1.87 3.44 6.44
CA GLN A 61 -2.28 3.79 7.79
C GLN A 61 -3.01 2.61 8.41
N LEU A 62 -2.64 2.30 9.64
CA LEU A 62 -3.32 1.27 10.39
C LEU A 62 -4.49 1.92 11.13
N VAL A 63 -5.66 1.38 10.92
CA VAL A 63 -6.88 1.87 11.56
C VAL A 63 -7.52 0.71 12.29
N SER A 64 -7.84 0.93 13.55
CA SER A 64 -8.51 -0.08 14.35
C SER A 64 -10.01 0.06 14.23
N ASP A 65 -10.68 -1.06 14.05
CA ASP A 65 -12.14 -1.10 14.05
C ASP A 65 -12.72 -1.27 15.46
N ASP A 66 -11.84 -1.50 16.44
CA ASP A 66 -12.27 -1.71 17.81
C ASP A 66 -12.53 -0.36 18.47
N PRO A 67 -13.78 -0.06 18.86
CA PRO A 67 -14.10 1.23 19.47
C PRO A 67 -13.31 1.52 20.74
N VAL A 68 -13.00 0.48 21.49
CA VAL A 68 -12.24 0.64 22.73
C VAL A 68 -10.82 1.09 22.42
N LEU A 69 -10.19 0.46 21.43
CA LEU A 69 -8.85 0.85 21.01
C LEU A 69 -8.85 2.25 20.41
N ASN A 70 -9.87 2.59 19.67
CA ASN A 70 -9.97 3.92 19.08
C ASN A 70 -10.06 4.98 20.16
N LYS A 71 -10.81 4.72 21.24
CA LYS A 71 -10.88 5.63 22.36
C LYS A 71 -9.52 5.81 23.01
N ILE A 72 -8.83 4.72 23.22
CA ILE A 72 -7.52 4.77 23.85
C ILE A 72 -6.54 5.53 22.97
N SER A 73 -6.58 5.27 21.69
CA SER A 73 -5.64 5.89 20.75
C SER A 73 -6.00 7.33 20.40
N SER A 74 -7.10 7.83 20.89
CA SER A 74 -7.51 9.22 20.61
C SER A 74 -6.66 10.24 21.34
N GLY A 75 -5.64 9.80 22.02
CA GLY A 75 -4.65 10.69 22.57
C GLY A 75 -4.70 10.89 24.06
N THR A 76 -5.79 10.54 24.68
CA THR A 76 -5.93 10.76 26.11
C THR A 76 -4.99 9.90 26.93
N VAL A 77 -4.57 8.80 26.35
CA VAL A 77 -3.72 7.86 27.05
C VAL A 77 -2.29 8.37 27.19
N PHE A 78 -1.87 9.20 26.28
CA PHE A 78 -0.48 9.60 26.18
C PHE A 78 -0.19 10.98 26.72
N GLU A 79 -1.12 11.59 27.28
CA GLU A 79 -0.92 12.94 27.82
C GLU A 79 -0.34 12.94 29.21
#